data_dfb84c2e473af5d172a56af69231cdb4
#
_entry.id   dfb84c2e473af5d172a56af69231cdb4
#
_cell.length_a   1.000
_cell.length_b   1.000
_cell.length_c   1.000
_cell.angle_alpha   90.00
_cell.angle_beta   90.00
_cell.angle_gamma   90.00
#
_symmetry.space_group_name_H-M   'P 1'
#
loop_
_entity.id
_entity.type
_entity.pdbx_description
1 polymer ?
#
loop_
_entity_poly.entity_id
_entity_poly.type
_entity_poly.pdbx_seq_one_letter_code
_entity_poly.pdbx_strand_id
1 'polypeptide(L)'
;MYRCAALSILRKNIDLDDELSLSFLLDSLEIQFEKRKDVMVVLLNGEEVTSEIRKSKVTDYVSAVSAILLVRNSLVKNQREIANSQDCVVEGRDIGTVVFPNADAKFFLVADAQIRAQRRQKELLSIGENKSISKLLDEIQKRDKLDSERDNSPLRRASDAFNIDTTNMSINSQVDFIVNKVKLIIRGN
;
A
#
# COMPACT_ATOMS: atom_id res chain seq x y z
N MET A 1 -0.69 4.48 4.27
CA MET A 1 -0.29 5.88 4.29
C MET A 1 -0.73 6.64 3.02
N TYR A 2 -0.35 6.27 1.77
CA TYR A 2 -0.80 6.98 0.55
C TYR A 2 -2.32 7.10 0.42
N ARG A 3 -3.10 6.11 0.87
CA ARG A 3 -4.57 6.21 0.92
C ARG A 3 -5.06 7.26 1.93
N CYS A 4 -4.36 7.46 3.04
CA CYS A 4 -4.67 8.52 4.00
C CYS A 4 -4.40 9.90 3.41
N ALA A 5 -3.24 10.08 2.74
CA ALA A 5 -2.94 11.32 2.03
C ALA A 5 -3.99 11.60 0.94
N ALA A 6 -4.33 10.60 0.11
CA ALA A 6 -5.37 10.73 -0.91
C ALA A 6 -6.73 11.09 -0.32
N LEU A 7 -7.12 10.49 0.80
CA LEU A 7 -8.36 10.83 1.50
C LEU A 7 -8.34 12.29 2.02
N SER A 8 -7.23 12.73 2.61
CA SER A 8 -7.09 14.11 3.10
C SER A 8 -7.16 15.13 1.97
N ILE A 9 -6.48 14.86 0.85
CA ILE A 9 -6.52 15.71 -0.35
C ILE A 9 -7.96 15.80 -0.89
N LEU A 10 -8.65 14.67 -1.00
CA LEU A 10 -10.05 14.62 -1.45
C LEU A 10 -11.00 15.36 -0.51
N ARG A 11 -10.84 15.20 0.81
CA ARG A 11 -11.70 15.87 1.81
C ARG A 11 -11.52 17.38 1.81
N LYS A 12 -10.28 17.85 1.58
CA LYS A 12 -9.94 19.28 1.55
C LYS A 12 -10.04 19.88 0.13
N ASN A 13 -10.37 19.06 -0.87
CA ASN A 13 -10.46 19.47 -2.29
C ASN A 13 -9.21 20.22 -2.77
N ILE A 14 -8.02 19.72 -2.41
CA ILE A 14 -6.74 20.31 -2.81
C ILE A 14 -6.42 19.86 -4.24
N ASP A 15 -6.01 20.83 -5.08
CA ASP A 15 -5.49 20.54 -6.41
C ASP A 15 -4.13 19.86 -6.30
N LEU A 16 -3.90 18.82 -7.12
CA LEU A 16 -2.63 18.09 -7.14
C LEU A 16 -1.46 18.93 -7.70
N ASP A 17 -1.74 19.99 -8.42
CA ASP A 17 -0.76 20.92 -8.95
C ASP A 17 -0.46 22.10 -7.98
N ASP A 18 -1.22 22.20 -6.86
CA ASP A 18 -0.97 23.18 -5.80
C ASP A 18 0.04 22.65 -4.77
N GLU A 19 1.33 22.79 -5.10
CA GLU A 19 2.42 22.31 -4.24
C GLU A 19 2.41 22.94 -2.84
N LEU A 20 1.99 24.21 -2.70
CA LEU A 20 1.94 24.88 -1.40
C LEU A 20 0.88 24.25 -0.50
N SER A 21 -0.35 24.10 -1.00
CA SER A 21 -1.42 23.45 -0.25
C SER A 21 -1.10 22.00 0.07
N LEU A 22 -0.45 21.27 -0.84
CA LEU A 22 0.03 19.91 -0.61
C LEU A 22 1.09 19.86 0.50
N SER A 23 2.06 20.78 0.50
CA SER A 23 3.09 20.85 1.53
C SER A 23 2.47 21.09 2.91
N PHE A 24 1.61 22.09 3.06
CA PHE A 24 0.91 22.35 4.32
C PHE A 24 0.07 21.18 4.80
N LEU A 25 -0.61 20.48 3.86
CA LEU A 25 -1.34 19.28 4.20
C LEU A 25 -0.43 18.20 4.77
N LEU A 26 0.67 17.91 4.07
CA LEU A 26 1.60 16.82 4.41
C LEU A 26 2.30 17.08 5.76
N ASP A 27 2.65 18.33 6.05
CA ASP A 27 3.25 18.74 7.33
C ASP A 27 2.29 18.55 8.51
N SER A 28 0.98 18.67 8.26
CA SER A 28 -0.07 18.49 9.26
C SER A 28 -0.65 17.06 9.30
N LEU A 29 -0.13 16.14 8.48
CA LEU A 29 -0.70 14.81 8.30
C LEU A 29 -0.18 13.84 9.35
N GLU A 30 -1.00 13.53 10.32
CA GLU A 30 -0.70 12.52 11.33
C GLU A 30 -1.39 11.19 10.98
N ILE A 31 -0.58 10.14 10.73
CA ILE A 31 -1.07 8.80 10.40
C ILE A 31 -0.58 7.83 11.46
N GLN A 32 -1.51 7.19 12.15
CA GLN A 32 -1.21 6.22 13.19
C GLN A 32 -1.82 4.86 12.84
N PHE A 33 -1.15 3.80 13.34
CA PHE A 33 -1.60 2.42 13.20
C PHE A 33 -1.78 1.83 14.60
N GLU A 34 -2.98 1.38 14.92
CA GLU A 34 -3.29 0.75 16.19
C GLU A 34 -3.74 -0.70 15.98
N LYS A 35 -3.20 -1.62 16.76
CA LYS A 35 -3.72 -2.98 16.80
C LYS A 35 -4.82 -3.04 17.85
N ARG A 36 -6.07 -3.21 17.40
CA ARG A 36 -7.23 -3.42 18.27
C ARG A 36 -7.69 -4.87 18.13
N LYS A 37 -7.45 -5.71 19.17
CA LYS A 37 -7.61 -7.15 19.11
C LYS A 37 -6.75 -7.72 17.97
N ASP A 38 -7.39 -8.31 16.94
CA ASP A 38 -6.70 -8.89 15.78
C ASP A 38 -6.83 -8.05 14.50
N VAL A 39 -7.31 -6.81 14.62
CA VAL A 39 -7.52 -5.89 13.48
C VAL A 39 -6.59 -4.70 13.60
N MET A 40 -5.94 -4.38 12.48
CA MET A 40 -5.17 -3.14 12.35
C MET A 40 -6.11 -1.98 12.00
N VAL A 41 -6.17 -0.97 12.86
CA VAL A 41 -6.95 0.25 12.70
C VAL A 41 -6.03 1.37 12.21
N VAL A 42 -6.51 2.17 11.29
CA VAL A 42 -5.78 3.33 10.76
C VAL A 42 -6.46 4.60 11.25
N LEU A 43 -5.68 5.43 11.93
CA LEU A 43 -6.10 6.76 12.35
C LEU A 43 -5.45 7.83 11.47
N LEU A 44 -6.23 8.83 11.12
CA LEU A 44 -5.82 10.01 10.37
C LEU A 44 -6.20 11.25 11.17
N ASN A 45 -5.21 11.96 11.70
CA ASN A 45 -5.42 13.10 12.61
C ASN A 45 -6.36 12.76 13.78
N GLY A 46 -6.18 11.55 14.36
CA GLY A 46 -7.00 11.04 15.46
C GLY A 46 -8.34 10.40 15.05
N GLU A 47 -8.79 10.54 13.81
CA GLU A 47 -10.03 9.94 13.30
C GLU A 47 -9.79 8.55 12.71
N GLU A 48 -10.63 7.56 13.06
CA GLU A 48 -10.56 6.23 12.46
C GLU A 48 -11.07 6.25 11.01
N VAL A 49 -10.19 5.93 10.06
CA VAL A 49 -10.48 5.95 8.62
C VAL A 49 -10.32 4.58 7.94
N THR A 50 -10.22 3.50 8.71
CA THR A 50 -9.89 2.14 8.23
C THR A 50 -10.75 1.69 7.06
N SER A 51 -12.06 1.91 7.13
CA SER A 51 -13.00 1.55 6.05
C SER A 51 -12.96 2.58 4.91
N GLU A 52 -12.90 3.85 5.25
CA GLU A 52 -13.00 4.94 4.26
C GLU A 52 -11.85 4.95 3.29
N ILE A 53 -10.62 4.71 3.76
CA ILE A 53 -9.44 4.64 2.88
C ILE A 53 -9.46 3.47 1.89
N ARG A 54 -10.40 2.51 2.05
CA ARG A 54 -10.58 1.35 1.16
C ARG A 54 -11.65 1.56 0.09
N LYS A 55 -12.45 2.62 0.21
CA LYS A 55 -13.49 2.95 -0.77
C LYS A 55 -12.92 3.19 -2.17
N SER A 56 -13.74 2.93 -3.18
CA SER A 56 -13.33 3.06 -4.59
C SER A 56 -12.82 4.46 -4.91
N LYS A 57 -13.50 5.52 -4.46
CA LYS A 57 -13.10 6.91 -4.69
C LYS A 57 -11.66 7.20 -4.27
N VAL A 58 -11.26 6.71 -3.09
CA VAL A 58 -9.88 6.86 -2.60
C VAL A 58 -8.91 5.99 -3.42
N THR A 59 -9.31 4.75 -3.72
CA THR A 59 -8.50 3.81 -4.48
C THR A 59 -8.16 4.33 -5.87
N ASP A 60 -9.12 4.91 -6.55
CA ASP A 60 -8.96 5.46 -7.91
C ASP A 60 -8.03 6.68 -7.92
N TYR A 61 -8.04 7.45 -6.83
CA TYR A 61 -7.24 8.67 -6.69
C TYR A 61 -5.80 8.43 -6.22
N VAL A 62 -5.55 7.32 -5.51
CA VAL A 62 -4.26 7.06 -4.86
C VAL A 62 -3.09 6.95 -5.85
N SER A 63 -3.32 6.51 -7.10
CA SER A 63 -2.26 6.38 -8.10
C SER A 63 -1.70 7.74 -8.50
N ALA A 64 -2.57 8.73 -8.75
CA ALA A 64 -2.17 10.11 -9.04
C ALA A 64 -1.39 10.72 -7.86
N VAL A 65 -1.95 10.62 -6.65
CA VAL A 65 -1.31 11.13 -5.42
C VAL A 65 0.06 10.49 -5.18
N SER A 66 0.20 9.18 -5.42
CA SER A 66 1.47 8.46 -5.22
C SER A 66 2.54 8.73 -6.27
N ALA A 67 2.20 9.37 -7.38
CA ALA A 67 3.15 9.80 -8.40
C ALA A 67 3.84 11.15 -8.05
N ILE A 68 3.23 11.95 -7.16
CA ILE A 68 3.74 13.27 -6.79
C ILE A 68 4.98 13.12 -5.90
N LEU A 69 6.10 13.68 -6.34
CA LEU A 69 7.39 13.55 -5.64
C LEU A 69 7.34 14.12 -4.21
N LEU A 70 6.68 15.28 -4.02
CA LEU A 70 6.50 15.92 -2.71
C LEU A 70 5.79 14.98 -1.73
N VAL A 71 4.68 14.37 -2.15
CA VAL A 71 3.94 13.39 -1.35
C VAL A 71 4.79 12.17 -1.01
N ARG A 72 5.55 11.68 -1.99
CA ARG A 72 6.43 10.54 -1.79
C ARG A 72 7.51 10.83 -0.77
N ASN A 73 8.21 11.95 -0.90
CA ASN A 73 9.31 12.32 0.00
C ASN A 73 8.82 12.40 1.46
N SER A 74 7.68 13.05 1.70
CA SER A 74 7.08 13.15 3.01
C SER A 74 6.69 11.76 3.56
N LEU A 75 5.96 10.95 2.79
CA LEU A 75 5.48 9.65 3.28
C LEU A 75 6.58 8.61 3.44
N VAL A 76 7.63 8.62 2.60
CA VAL A 76 8.80 7.73 2.76
C VAL A 76 9.55 8.07 4.05
N LYS A 77 9.72 9.36 4.35
CA LYS A 77 10.31 9.80 5.63
C LYS A 77 9.51 9.23 6.81
N ASN A 78 8.20 9.44 6.82
CA ASN A 78 7.32 8.95 7.90
C ASN A 78 7.32 7.42 8.01
N GLN A 79 7.35 6.68 6.88
CA GLN A 79 7.46 5.21 6.87
C GLN A 79 8.74 4.73 7.55
N ARG A 80 9.86 5.39 7.26
CA ARG A 80 11.17 5.07 7.87
C ARG A 80 11.22 5.40 9.35
N GLU A 81 10.64 6.52 9.76
CA GLU A 81 10.56 6.91 11.17
C GLU A 81 9.75 5.88 12.00
N ILE A 82 8.62 5.42 11.49
CA ILE A 82 7.82 4.37 12.15
C ILE A 82 8.63 3.07 12.27
N ALA A 83 9.32 2.65 11.21
CA ALA A 83 10.08 1.41 11.20
C ALA A 83 11.34 1.43 12.07
N ASN A 84 11.93 2.62 12.32
CA ASN A 84 13.12 2.74 13.18
C ASN A 84 12.82 2.46 14.66
N SER A 85 11.57 2.50 15.07
CA SER A 85 11.17 2.35 16.46
C SER A 85 10.76 0.93 16.84
N GLN A 86 10.55 0.02 15.88
CA GLN A 86 10.03 -1.32 16.14
C GLN A 86 10.16 -2.24 14.92
N ASP A 87 10.17 -3.55 15.17
CA ASP A 87 10.03 -4.53 14.09
C ASP A 87 8.69 -4.35 13.36
N CYS A 88 8.74 -4.34 12.04
CA CYS A 88 7.54 -4.10 11.26
C CYS A 88 7.48 -4.93 9.97
N VAL A 89 6.27 -5.16 9.51
CA VAL A 89 5.98 -5.70 8.18
C VAL A 89 5.32 -4.58 7.37
N VAL A 90 5.94 -4.20 6.26
CA VAL A 90 5.48 -3.10 5.43
C VAL A 90 5.12 -3.60 4.04
N GLU A 91 3.96 -3.22 3.54
CA GLU A 91 3.50 -3.56 2.21
C GLU A 91 3.36 -2.31 1.32
N GLY A 92 3.69 -2.47 0.03
CA GLY A 92 3.55 -1.39 -0.95
C GLY A 92 4.10 -1.77 -2.32
N ARG A 93 4.41 -0.79 -3.14
CA ARG A 93 4.85 -0.97 -4.54
C ARG A 93 6.37 -0.94 -4.70
N ASP A 94 7.02 -0.14 -3.91
CA ASP A 94 8.45 0.17 -3.98
C ASP A 94 9.17 -0.02 -2.63
N ILE A 95 8.57 -0.79 -1.73
CA ILE A 95 9.06 -0.96 -0.36
C ILE A 95 10.49 -1.53 -0.36
N GLY A 96 10.71 -2.62 -1.07
CA GLY A 96 12.03 -3.29 -1.08
C GLY A 96 13.06 -2.66 -2.01
N THR A 97 12.67 -1.68 -2.85
CA THR A 97 13.59 -1.03 -3.79
C THR A 97 13.95 0.40 -3.40
N VAL A 98 13.03 1.14 -2.76
CA VAL A 98 13.19 2.56 -2.44
C VAL A 98 13.04 2.84 -0.96
N VAL A 99 11.96 2.36 -0.33
CA VAL A 99 11.66 2.72 1.07
C VAL A 99 12.61 2.02 2.02
N PHE A 100 12.74 0.69 1.91
CA PHE A 100 13.62 -0.16 2.74
C PHE A 100 14.48 -1.07 1.85
N PRO A 101 15.48 -0.49 1.13
CA PRO A 101 16.35 -1.27 0.25
C PRO A 101 17.24 -2.27 1.00
N ASN A 102 17.40 -2.09 2.31
CA ASN A 102 18.20 -2.95 3.19
C ASN A 102 17.33 -3.73 4.19
N ALA A 103 16.05 -3.97 3.88
CA ALA A 103 15.18 -4.79 4.73
C ALA A 103 15.72 -6.23 4.86
N ASP A 104 15.61 -6.84 6.05
CA ASP A 104 16.10 -8.19 6.35
C ASP A 104 15.47 -9.26 5.48
N ALA A 105 14.21 -9.08 5.10
CA ALA A 105 13.48 -9.98 4.20
C ALA A 105 12.61 -9.19 3.23
N LYS A 106 12.66 -9.55 1.95
CA LYS A 106 11.86 -8.93 0.89
C LYS A 106 11.08 -9.98 0.13
N PHE A 107 9.80 -9.73 -0.04
CA PHE A 107 8.88 -10.60 -0.77
C PHE A 107 8.17 -9.83 -1.86
N PHE A 108 8.20 -10.35 -3.08
CA PHE A 108 7.48 -9.79 -4.21
C PHE A 108 6.32 -10.72 -4.56
N LEU A 109 5.10 -10.28 -4.24
CA LEU A 109 3.88 -11.07 -4.42
C LEU A 109 3.30 -10.78 -5.81
N VAL A 110 3.04 -11.85 -6.56
CA VAL A 110 2.32 -11.79 -7.83
C VAL A 110 1.06 -12.64 -7.74
N ALA A 111 0.05 -12.31 -8.54
CA ALA A 111 -1.13 -13.11 -8.74
C ALA A 111 -1.76 -12.76 -10.09
N ASP A 112 -2.46 -13.73 -10.70
CA ASP A 112 -3.26 -13.51 -11.88
C ASP A 112 -4.23 -12.33 -11.69
N ALA A 113 -4.38 -11.48 -12.73
CA ALA A 113 -5.17 -10.26 -12.63
C ALA A 113 -6.67 -10.56 -12.38
N GLN A 114 -7.20 -11.65 -12.93
CA GLN A 114 -8.57 -12.08 -12.73
C GLN A 114 -8.80 -12.50 -11.26
N ILE A 115 -7.86 -13.23 -10.66
CA ILE A 115 -7.91 -13.62 -9.26
C ILE A 115 -7.83 -12.39 -8.35
N ARG A 116 -6.99 -11.41 -8.69
CA ARG A 116 -6.93 -10.13 -7.94
C ARG A 116 -8.23 -9.35 -8.05
N ALA A 117 -8.88 -9.32 -9.21
CA ALA A 117 -10.18 -8.69 -9.38
C ALA A 117 -11.28 -9.37 -8.54
N GLN A 118 -11.29 -10.72 -8.48
CA GLN A 118 -12.21 -11.47 -7.63
C GLN A 118 -11.99 -11.19 -6.13
N ARG A 119 -10.72 -11.16 -5.69
CA ARG A 119 -10.36 -10.81 -4.29
C ARG A 119 -10.83 -9.39 -3.96
N ARG A 120 -10.60 -8.44 -4.87
CA ARG A 120 -11.02 -7.04 -4.69
C ARG A 120 -12.55 -6.90 -4.65
N GLN A 121 -13.28 -7.65 -5.46
CA GLN A 121 -14.74 -7.65 -5.43
C GLN A 121 -15.26 -8.10 -4.05
N LYS A 122 -14.71 -9.19 -3.50
CA LYS A 122 -15.10 -9.67 -2.16
C LYS A 122 -14.81 -8.61 -1.07
N GLU A 123 -13.67 -7.93 -1.15
CA GLU A 123 -13.33 -6.85 -0.23
C GLU A 123 -14.33 -5.68 -0.34
N LEU A 124 -14.67 -5.24 -1.55
CA LEU A 124 -15.63 -4.15 -1.77
C LEU A 124 -17.04 -4.51 -1.27
N LEU A 125 -17.48 -5.73 -1.51
CA LEU A 125 -18.77 -6.21 -1.00
C LEU A 125 -18.82 -6.18 0.55
N SER A 126 -17.72 -6.46 1.23
CA SER A 126 -17.65 -6.42 2.70
C SER A 126 -17.78 -5.00 3.29
N ILE A 127 -17.56 -3.97 2.48
CA ILE A 127 -17.71 -2.56 2.87
C ILE A 127 -18.94 -1.89 2.20
N GLY A 128 -19.84 -2.70 1.63
CA GLY A 128 -21.09 -2.23 1.04
C GLY A 128 -20.95 -1.65 -0.37
N GLU A 129 -19.80 -1.83 -1.05
CA GLU A 129 -19.62 -1.43 -2.44
C GLU A 129 -19.71 -2.63 -3.39
N ASN A 130 -20.33 -2.45 -4.55
CA ASN A 130 -20.43 -3.47 -5.58
C ASN A 130 -19.87 -2.95 -6.91
N LYS A 131 -18.86 -3.65 -7.44
CA LYS A 131 -18.30 -3.43 -8.79
C LYS A 131 -18.23 -4.76 -9.54
N SER A 132 -18.44 -4.73 -10.85
CA SER A 132 -18.25 -5.93 -11.68
C SER A 132 -16.79 -6.35 -11.74
N ILE A 133 -16.54 -7.66 -11.87
CA ILE A 133 -15.18 -8.21 -12.01
C ILE A 133 -14.49 -7.63 -13.26
N SER A 134 -15.21 -7.46 -14.39
CA SER A 134 -14.63 -6.87 -15.60
C SER A 134 -14.09 -5.46 -15.33
N LYS A 135 -14.90 -4.60 -14.68
CA LYS A 135 -14.47 -3.24 -14.36
C LYS A 135 -13.26 -3.22 -13.39
N LEU A 136 -13.27 -4.11 -12.41
CA LEU A 136 -12.15 -4.23 -11.48
C LEU A 136 -10.87 -4.75 -12.15
N LEU A 137 -11.01 -5.66 -13.12
CA LEU A 137 -9.89 -6.16 -13.91
C LEU A 137 -9.23 -5.03 -14.70
N ASP A 138 -10.04 -4.21 -15.41
CA ASP A 138 -9.55 -3.06 -16.17
C ASP A 138 -8.85 -2.04 -15.26
N GLU A 139 -9.44 -1.73 -14.11
CA GLU A 139 -8.86 -0.81 -13.11
C GLU A 139 -7.52 -1.33 -12.56
N ILE A 140 -7.43 -2.64 -12.28
CA ILE A 140 -6.21 -3.28 -11.79
C ILE A 140 -5.12 -3.23 -12.85
N GLN A 141 -5.41 -3.60 -14.08
CA GLN A 141 -4.44 -3.60 -15.18
C GLN A 141 -3.93 -2.17 -15.47
N LYS A 142 -4.85 -1.19 -15.53
CA LYS A 142 -4.50 0.22 -15.70
C LYS A 142 -3.56 0.71 -14.58
N ARG A 143 -3.89 0.35 -13.35
CA ARG A 143 -3.07 0.74 -12.19
C ARG A 143 -1.71 0.09 -12.20
N ASP A 144 -1.62 -1.21 -12.50
CA ASP A 144 -0.34 -1.93 -12.59
C ASP A 144 0.57 -1.30 -13.64
N LYS A 145 0.00 -0.91 -14.78
CA LYS A 145 0.74 -0.20 -15.83
C LYS A 145 1.26 1.14 -15.29
N LEU A 146 0.41 1.97 -14.69
CA LEU A 146 0.81 3.26 -14.12
C LEU A 146 1.89 3.11 -13.03
N ASP A 147 1.72 2.13 -12.12
CA ASP A 147 2.68 1.89 -11.04
C ASP A 147 4.04 1.39 -11.59
N SER A 148 4.06 0.67 -12.71
CA SER A 148 5.28 0.10 -13.31
C SER A 148 6.01 1.08 -14.23
N GLU A 149 5.30 1.98 -14.90
CA GLU A 149 5.83 2.92 -15.89
C GLU A 149 6.13 4.31 -15.32
N ARG A 150 5.76 4.61 -14.08
CA ARG A 150 6.03 5.92 -13.47
C ARG A 150 7.53 6.17 -13.32
N ASP A 151 7.94 7.42 -13.54
CA ASP A 151 9.34 7.85 -13.46
C ASP A 151 9.91 7.69 -12.03
N ASN A 152 9.08 8.03 -11.02
CA ASN A 152 9.49 8.02 -9.63
C ASN A 152 9.09 6.69 -8.96
N SER A 153 10.09 5.93 -8.51
CA SER A 153 9.91 4.70 -7.72
C SER A 153 8.92 3.69 -8.37
N PRO A 154 9.20 3.23 -9.60
CA PRO A 154 8.31 2.29 -10.28
C PRO A 154 8.15 0.98 -9.51
N LEU A 155 7.03 0.29 -9.73
CA LEU A 155 6.81 -1.05 -9.21
C LEU A 155 7.82 -2.02 -9.85
N ARG A 156 8.83 -2.41 -9.09
CA ARG A 156 9.86 -3.37 -9.53
C ARG A 156 10.20 -4.33 -8.40
N ARG A 157 10.51 -5.57 -8.76
CA ARG A 157 11.05 -6.54 -7.81
C ARG A 157 12.49 -6.15 -7.45
N ALA A 158 12.80 -6.08 -6.16
CA ALA A 158 14.18 -5.99 -5.71
C ALA A 158 14.95 -7.28 -6.08
N SER A 159 16.24 -7.17 -6.40
CA SER A 159 17.04 -8.32 -6.87
C SER A 159 17.13 -9.45 -5.86
N ASP A 160 17.09 -9.12 -4.58
CA ASP A 160 17.14 -10.01 -3.42
C ASP A 160 15.75 -10.40 -2.87
N ALA A 161 14.66 -10.01 -3.54
CA ALA A 161 13.32 -10.36 -3.10
C ALA A 161 12.91 -11.77 -3.54
N PHE A 162 12.33 -12.54 -2.61
CA PHE A 162 11.65 -13.79 -2.91
C PHE A 162 10.40 -13.53 -3.74
N ASN A 163 10.28 -14.20 -4.88
CA ASN A 163 9.07 -14.11 -5.70
C ASN A 163 8.04 -15.13 -5.21
N ILE A 164 6.79 -14.69 -4.98
CA ILE A 164 5.70 -15.54 -4.51
C ILE A 164 4.51 -15.39 -5.45
N ASP A 165 4.18 -16.46 -6.18
CA ASP A 165 2.93 -16.51 -6.92
C ASP A 165 1.81 -16.96 -5.98
N THR A 166 0.91 -16.03 -5.70
CA THR A 166 -0.20 -16.22 -4.77
C THR A 166 -1.51 -16.57 -5.49
N THR A 167 -1.49 -16.82 -6.80
CA THR A 167 -2.68 -17.08 -7.62
C THR A 167 -3.57 -18.15 -7.00
N ASN A 168 -2.97 -19.30 -6.65
CA ASN A 168 -3.67 -20.47 -6.11
C ASN A 168 -3.43 -20.68 -4.60
N MET A 169 -2.89 -19.68 -3.90
CA MET A 169 -2.60 -19.80 -2.47
C MET A 169 -3.71 -19.23 -1.61
N SER A 170 -4.07 -19.94 -0.54
CA SER A 170 -4.86 -19.39 0.56
C SER A 170 -4.06 -18.33 1.33
N ILE A 171 -4.74 -17.48 2.09
CA ILE A 171 -4.07 -16.48 2.96
C ILE A 171 -3.14 -17.21 3.96
N ASN A 172 -3.61 -18.27 4.59
CA ASN A 172 -2.80 -19.04 5.54
C ASN A 172 -1.54 -19.61 4.89
N SER A 173 -1.66 -20.20 3.70
CA SER A 173 -0.50 -20.73 2.97
C SER A 173 0.51 -19.63 2.60
N GLN A 174 0.05 -18.42 2.27
CA GLN A 174 0.94 -17.26 2.02
C GLN A 174 1.68 -16.86 3.30
N VAL A 175 0.95 -16.75 4.42
CA VAL A 175 1.52 -16.40 5.73
C VAL A 175 2.55 -17.45 6.16
N ASP A 176 2.20 -18.74 6.08
CA ASP A 176 3.10 -19.84 6.46
C ASP A 176 4.38 -19.82 5.62
N PHE A 177 4.27 -19.59 4.32
CA PHE A 177 5.44 -19.49 3.43
C PHE A 177 6.36 -18.34 3.87
N ILE A 178 5.80 -17.14 4.08
CA ILE A 178 6.56 -15.95 4.48
C ILE A 178 7.22 -16.17 5.84
N VAL A 179 6.46 -16.64 6.85
CA VAL A 179 6.95 -16.89 8.20
C VAL A 179 8.09 -17.91 8.20
N ASN A 180 7.95 -19.01 7.43
CA ASN A 180 9.01 -20.01 7.33
C ASN A 180 10.28 -19.45 6.68
N LYS A 181 10.18 -18.60 5.66
CA LYS A 181 11.33 -17.93 5.05
C LYS A 181 12.01 -16.96 6.03
N VAL A 182 11.24 -16.14 6.74
CA VAL A 182 11.77 -15.21 7.74
C VAL A 182 12.49 -15.97 8.86
N LYS A 183 11.91 -17.06 9.37
CA LYS A 183 12.58 -17.91 10.39
C LYS A 183 13.91 -18.49 9.93
N LEU A 184 14.04 -18.83 8.65
CA LEU A 184 15.31 -19.32 8.10
C LEU A 184 16.36 -18.21 8.03
N ILE A 185 15.97 -16.99 7.66
CA ILE A 185 16.85 -15.82 7.61
C ILE A 185 17.38 -15.50 9.04
N ILE A 186 16.49 -15.43 10.03
CA ILE A 186 16.86 -15.12 11.43
C ILE A 186 17.78 -16.20 12.02
N ARG A 187 17.61 -17.48 11.65
CA ARG A 187 18.46 -18.58 12.15
C ARG A 187 19.81 -18.70 11.44
N GLY A 188 19.95 -18.10 10.27
CA GLY A 188 21.15 -18.13 9.46
C GLY A 188 22.11 -16.97 9.72
N ASN A 189 21.66 -15.99 10.49
CA ASN A 189 22.45 -14.88 11.04
C ASN A 189 22.83 -15.19 12.49
#